data_e17bd66acd7ada153ebfc4e0c5221aa0
#
_entry.id   e17bd66acd7ada153ebfc4e0c5221aa0
#
_cell.length_a   1.000
_cell.length_b   1.000
_cell.length_c   1.000
_cell.angle_alpha   90.00
_cell.angle_beta   90.00
_cell.angle_gamma   90.00
#
_symmetry.space_group_name_H-M   'P 1'
#
loop_
_entity.id
_entity.type
_entity.pdbx_description
1 polymer ?
#
loop_
_entity_poly.entity_id
_entity_poly.type
_entity_poly.pdbx_seq_one_letter_code
_entity_poly.pdbx_strand_id
1 'polypeptide(L)'
;MRRPLRLSRKVYRSCLLAALSAALICIGIFAGFAYNQVCLENARNLREEAAYIAQAVELSGVAYLEKLSPEDGSRVTWIAADGQVLYDTWVPAEAMGNHGGRAEVRQALEEGSGQSSRYSDTLAERTNNYALRIADGSVVRFSVTQASNLSLMQSAALPTLAALALVAGLTLLLAARTARDMVEPINRIDLQAPLESQTYEELRPLVRRIGTQNQQIRDQMKHLTQEHEEQDRYRREFTAAA
;
A
#
# COMPACT_ATOMS: atom_id res chain seq x y z
N MET A 1 35.36 1.35 -21.11
CA MET A 1 35.24 -0.04 -20.63
C MET A 1 34.13 -0.12 -19.58
N ARG A 2 32.97 -0.77 -19.88
CA ARG A 2 31.91 -0.99 -18.89
C ARG A 2 32.33 -2.13 -17.98
N ARG A 3 32.41 -1.87 -16.66
CA ARG A 3 32.69 -2.92 -15.67
C ARG A 3 31.62 -4.01 -15.78
N PRO A 4 31.98 -5.31 -15.85
CA PRO A 4 31.00 -6.40 -15.92
C PRO A 4 30.11 -6.34 -14.67
N LEU A 5 28.81 -6.18 -14.88
CA LEU A 5 27.83 -6.24 -13.81
C LEU A 5 27.81 -7.67 -13.29
N ARG A 6 28.12 -7.87 -12.01
CA ARG A 6 28.00 -9.20 -11.38
C ARG A 6 26.55 -9.69 -11.53
N LEU A 7 26.37 -10.90 -12.05
CA LEU A 7 25.06 -11.52 -12.27
C LEU A 7 24.17 -11.42 -11.01
N SER A 8 24.75 -11.64 -9.84
CA SER A 8 24.09 -11.48 -8.54
C SER A 8 23.44 -10.12 -8.34
N ARG A 9 24.08 -9.02 -8.75
CA ARG A 9 23.50 -7.67 -8.63
C ARG A 9 22.31 -7.49 -9.56
N LYS A 10 22.32 -8.07 -10.74
CA LYS A 10 21.21 -7.96 -11.70
C LYS A 10 19.99 -8.71 -11.19
N VAL A 11 20.18 -9.95 -10.74
CA VAL A 11 19.11 -10.77 -10.15
C VAL A 11 18.56 -10.10 -8.90
N TYR A 12 19.41 -9.66 -7.97
CA TYR A 12 19.00 -8.94 -6.76
C TYR A 12 18.14 -7.72 -7.09
N ARG A 13 18.58 -6.86 -8.02
CA ARG A 13 17.83 -5.67 -8.43
C ARG A 13 16.48 -6.02 -9.06
N SER A 14 16.40 -7.06 -9.89
CA SER A 14 15.14 -7.49 -10.48
C SER A 14 14.16 -8.03 -9.43
N CYS A 15 14.61 -8.88 -8.53
CA CYS A 15 13.80 -9.38 -7.41
C CYS A 15 13.33 -8.24 -6.50
N LEU A 16 14.23 -7.31 -6.19
CA LEU A 16 13.92 -6.15 -5.37
C LEU A 16 12.86 -5.26 -6.01
N LEU A 17 13.02 -4.94 -7.30
CA LEU A 17 12.05 -4.12 -8.04
C LEU A 17 10.68 -4.81 -8.12
N ALA A 18 10.64 -6.10 -8.41
CA ALA A 18 9.40 -6.87 -8.44
C ALA A 18 8.69 -6.89 -7.09
N ALA A 19 9.45 -7.09 -6.00
CA ALA A 19 8.90 -7.12 -4.67
C ALA A 19 8.43 -5.74 -4.19
N LEU A 20 9.18 -4.67 -4.48
CA LEU A 20 8.77 -3.30 -4.17
C LEU A 20 7.52 -2.89 -4.97
N SER A 21 7.43 -3.25 -6.25
CA SER A 21 6.23 -2.95 -7.05
C SER A 21 5.00 -3.69 -6.51
N ALA A 22 5.13 -4.96 -6.15
CA ALA A 22 4.05 -5.72 -5.53
C ALA A 22 3.61 -5.11 -4.19
N ALA A 23 4.56 -4.73 -3.34
CA ALA A 23 4.28 -4.07 -2.07
C ALA A 23 3.53 -2.74 -2.27
N LEU A 24 3.97 -1.89 -3.20
CA LEU A 24 3.30 -0.62 -3.51
C LEU A 24 1.87 -0.82 -4.01
N ILE A 25 1.63 -1.81 -4.85
CA ILE A 25 0.28 -2.14 -5.33
C ILE A 25 -0.60 -2.59 -4.16
N CYS A 26 -0.12 -3.50 -3.30
CA CYS A 26 -0.86 -3.97 -2.13
C CYS A 26 -1.21 -2.82 -1.17
N ILE A 27 -0.27 -1.90 -0.94
CA ILE A 27 -0.50 -0.72 -0.10
C ILE A 27 -1.56 0.19 -0.71
N GLY A 28 -1.48 0.46 -2.03
CA GLY A 28 -2.48 1.27 -2.73
C GLY A 28 -3.89 0.68 -2.61
N ILE A 29 -4.02 -0.63 -2.80
CA ILE A 29 -5.30 -1.35 -2.66
C ILE A 29 -5.80 -1.27 -1.20
N PHE A 30 -4.92 -1.55 -0.23
CA PHE A 30 -5.28 -1.52 1.19
C PHE A 30 -5.68 -0.11 1.64
N ALA A 31 -4.92 0.92 1.25
CA ALA A 31 -5.24 2.31 1.57
C ALA A 31 -6.58 2.74 0.97
N GLY A 32 -6.86 2.37 -0.28
CA GLY A 32 -8.15 2.62 -0.92
C GLY A 32 -9.31 1.92 -0.20
N PHE A 33 -9.12 0.66 0.18
CA PHE A 33 -10.10 -0.09 0.95
C PHE A 33 -10.34 0.54 2.34
N ALA A 34 -9.28 0.86 3.07
CA ALA A 34 -9.38 1.48 4.40
C ALA A 34 -10.06 2.85 4.33
N TYR A 35 -9.72 3.67 3.34
CA TYR A 35 -10.40 4.95 3.12
C TYR A 35 -11.91 4.78 2.86
N ASN A 36 -12.27 3.82 2.00
CA ASN A 36 -13.68 3.53 1.73
C ASN A 36 -14.44 3.07 2.99
N GLN A 37 -13.81 2.22 3.82
CA GLN A 37 -14.42 1.77 5.08
C GLN A 37 -14.63 2.93 6.06
N VAL A 38 -13.66 3.82 6.21
CA VAL A 38 -13.80 5.03 7.06
C VAL A 38 -14.94 5.92 6.55
N CYS A 39 -15.05 6.12 5.24
CA CYS A 39 -16.14 6.91 4.65
C CYS A 39 -17.53 6.29 4.91
N LEU A 40 -17.65 4.98 4.76
CA LEU A 40 -18.90 4.26 5.01
C LEU A 40 -19.30 4.31 6.50
N GLU A 41 -18.35 4.08 7.39
CA GLU A 41 -18.55 4.13 8.83
C GLU A 41 -18.99 5.52 9.28
N ASN A 42 -18.30 6.58 8.82
CA ASN A 42 -18.68 7.95 9.12
C ASN A 42 -20.09 8.30 8.63
N ALA A 43 -20.48 7.84 7.44
CA ALA A 43 -21.82 8.05 6.93
C ALA A 43 -22.88 7.31 7.75
N ARG A 44 -22.56 6.11 8.23
CA ARG A 44 -23.43 5.31 9.09
C ARG A 44 -23.58 5.97 10.47
N ASN A 45 -22.49 6.36 11.12
CA ASN A 45 -22.50 7.01 12.42
C ASN A 45 -23.30 8.30 12.37
N LEU A 46 -23.09 9.12 11.32
CA LEU A 46 -23.85 10.36 11.11
C LEU A 46 -25.37 10.10 11.04
N ARG A 47 -25.78 9.03 10.38
CA ARG A 47 -27.20 8.64 10.26
C ARG A 47 -27.76 8.15 11.60
N GLU A 48 -27.00 7.31 12.32
CA GLU A 48 -27.43 6.75 13.60
C GLU A 48 -27.56 7.86 14.65
N GLU A 49 -26.58 8.78 14.75
CA GLU A 49 -26.63 9.92 15.65
C GLU A 49 -27.80 10.86 15.33
N ALA A 50 -28.01 11.17 14.04
CA ALA A 50 -29.16 11.98 13.63
C ALA A 50 -30.49 11.32 14.00
N ALA A 51 -30.61 9.99 13.89
CA ALA A 51 -31.82 9.27 14.27
C ALA A 51 -32.07 9.31 15.78
N TYR A 52 -31.02 9.13 16.60
CA TYR A 52 -31.15 9.24 18.07
C TYR A 52 -31.56 10.67 18.51
N ILE A 53 -30.95 11.68 17.90
CA ILE A 53 -31.29 13.09 18.21
C ILE A 53 -32.71 13.39 17.75
N ALA A 54 -33.13 12.94 16.56
CA ALA A 54 -34.47 13.14 16.05
C ALA A 54 -35.52 12.51 16.97
N GLN A 55 -35.30 11.27 17.42
CA GLN A 55 -36.18 10.61 18.38
C GLN A 55 -36.25 11.34 19.72
N ALA A 56 -35.13 11.85 20.22
CA ALA A 56 -35.10 12.61 21.46
C ALA A 56 -35.81 13.95 21.32
N VAL A 57 -35.73 14.62 20.18
CA VAL A 57 -36.45 15.84 19.86
C VAL A 57 -37.98 15.60 19.79
N GLU A 58 -38.41 14.46 19.17
CA GLU A 58 -39.81 14.07 19.17
C GLU A 58 -40.39 13.86 20.58
N LEU A 59 -39.60 13.32 21.51
CA LEU A 59 -40.03 13.03 22.85
C LEU A 59 -39.98 14.25 23.79
N SER A 60 -39.00 15.14 23.66
CA SER A 60 -38.67 16.17 24.65
C SER A 60 -38.56 17.58 24.06
N GLY A 61 -38.65 17.75 22.76
CA GLY A 61 -38.56 19.04 22.08
C GLY A 61 -37.24 19.77 22.34
N VAL A 62 -37.33 21.11 22.46
CA VAL A 62 -36.19 22.00 22.70
C VAL A 62 -35.46 21.65 24.00
N ALA A 63 -36.17 21.21 25.04
CA ALA A 63 -35.58 20.90 26.34
C ALA A 63 -34.47 19.83 26.31
N TYR A 64 -34.50 18.93 25.32
CA TYR A 64 -33.40 18.01 25.07
C TYR A 64 -32.22 18.73 24.41
N LEU A 65 -32.49 19.55 23.39
CA LEU A 65 -31.44 20.22 22.61
C LEU A 65 -30.65 21.24 23.48
N GLU A 66 -31.31 21.92 24.42
CA GLU A 66 -30.65 22.82 25.34
C GLU A 66 -29.66 22.13 26.31
N LYS A 67 -29.89 20.84 26.59
CA LYS A 67 -28.99 20.00 27.40
C LYS A 67 -27.94 19.28 26.63
N LEU A 68 -28.08 19.26 25.29
CA LEU A 68 -27.14 18.59 24.41
C LEU A 68 -25.83 19.38 24.35
N SER A 69 -24.75 18.76 24.73
CA SER A 69 -23.39 19.28 24.50
C SER A 69 -22.76 18.49 23.39
N PRO A 70 -22.93 18.89 22.12
CA PRO A 70 -22.37 18.16 21.01
C PRO A 70 -20.83 18.19 21.08
N GLU A 71 -20.21 17.09 20.70
CA GLU A 71 -18.77 17.02 20.60
C GLU A 71 -18.20 18.06 19.63
N ASP A 72 -16.96 18.46 19.82
CA ASP A 72 -16.29 19.44 18.97
C ASP A 72 -16.43 19.09 17.48
N GLY A 73 -16.95 20.06 16.70
CA GLY A 73 -17.18 19.91 15.26
C GLY A 73 -18.54 19.34 14.88
N SER A 74 -19.40 18.95 15.83
CA SER A 74 -20.79 18.55 15.56
C SER A 74 -21.77 19.69 15.80
N ARG A 75 -22.86 19.74 15.02
CA ARG A 75 -23.88 20.77 15.05
C ARG A 75 -25.26 20.15 14.81
N VAL A 76 -26.21 20.53 15.65
CA VAL A 76 -27.63 20.16 15.52
C VAL A 76 -28.43 21.38 15.16
N THR A 77 -29.28 21.28 14.14
CA THR A 77 -30.22 22.34 13.76
C THR A 77 -31.62 21.72 13.63
N TRP A 78 -32.60 22.27 14.35
CA TRP A 78 -34.01 21.91 14.22
C TRP A 78 -34.71 22.93 13.33
N ILE A 79 -35.45 22.47 12.33
CA ILE A 79 -35.98 23.29 11.26
C ILE A 79 -37.46 22.94 11.08
N ALA A 80 -38.31 23.94 11.06
CA ALA A 80 -39.75 23.78 10.79
C ALA A 80 -40.00 23.32 9.35
N ALA A 81 -41.20 22.81 9.07
CA ALA A 81 -41.60 22.35 7.77
C ALA A 81 -41.53 23.42 6.64
N ASP A 82 -41.66 24.72 7.04
CA ASP A 82 -41.51 25.87 6.15
C ASP A 82 -40.05 26.30 5.94
N GLY A 83 -39.09 25.62 6.59
CA GLY A 83 -37.66 25.88 6.50
C GLY A 83 -37.14 26.90 7.54
N GLN A 84 -38.00 27.45 8.42
CA GLN A 84 -37.56 28.33 9.48
C GLN A 84 -36.73 27.53 10.52
N VAL A 85 -35.61 28.09 10.98
CA VAL A 85 -34.80 27.47 12.04
C VAL A 85 -35.48 27.70 13.38
N LEU A 86 -35.77 26.61 14.10
CA LEU A 86 -36.37 26.62 15.42
C LEU A 86 -35.30 26.61 16.53
N TYR A 87 -34.22 25.91 16.30
CA TYR A 87 -33.09 25.77 17.21
C TYR A 87 -31.79 25.44 16.48
N ASP A 88 -30.68 25.93 17.00
CA ASP A 88 -29.34 25.54 16.53
C ASP A 88 -28.36 25.58 17.70
N THR A 89 -27.45 24.60 17.74
CA THR A 89 -26.49 24.48 18.86
C THR A 89 -25.38 25.53 18.86
N TRP A 90 -25.11 26.18 17.72
CA TRP A 90 -23.99 27.12 17.59
C TRP A 90 -24.41 28.58 17.47
N VAL A 91 -25.55 28.83 16.85
CA VAL A 91 -26.02 30.19 16.52
C VAL A 91 -27.46 30.33 16.95
N PRO A 92 -27.85 31.45 17.59
CA PRO A 92 -29.25 31.72 17.91
C PRO A 92 -30.14 31.65 16.67
N ALA A 93 -31.29 30.98 16.78
CA ALA A 93 -32.21 30.74 15.66
C ALA A 93 -32.64 32.03 14.96
N GLU A 94 -32.82 33.11 15.73
CA GLU A 94 -33.24 34.42 15.24
C GLU A 94 -32.22 35.09 14.31
N ALA A 95 -30.93 34.70 14.43
CA ALA A 95 -29.85 35.21 13.58
C ALA A 95 -29.69 34.37 12.28
N MET A 96 -30.52 33.35 12.12
CA MET A 96 -30.41 32.42 10.99
C MET A 96 -31.50 32.69 9.95
N GLY A 97 -31.12 32.60 8.68
CA GLY A 97 -32.05 32.64 7.55
C GLY A 97 -32.81 31.30 7.37
N ASN A 98 -33.73 31.27 6.43
CA ASN A 98 -34.48 30.07 6.09
C ASN A 98 -33.57 29.00 5.50
N HIS A 99 -33.64 27.79 6.03
CA HIS A 99 -32.86 26.62 5.63
C HIS A 99 -33.59 25.60 4.70
N GLY A 100 -34.85 25.88 4.35
CA GLY A 100 -35.63 24.99 3.47
C GLY A 100 -35.02 24.77 2.08
N GLY A 101 -34.23 25.73 1.59
CA GLY A 101 -33.51 25.59 0.30
C GLY A 101 -32.24 24.71 0.35
N ARG A 102 -31.83 24.22 1.52
CA ARG A 102 -30.67 23.34 1.63
C ARG A 102 -31.01 21.96 1.08
N ALA A 103 -30.08 21.36 0.31
CA ALA A 103 -30.31 20.11 -0.39
C ALA A 103 -30.74 18.98 0.53
N GLU A 104 -30.05 18.80 1.65
CA GLU A 104 -30.36 17.79 2.68
C GLU A 104 -31.73 18.02 3.33
N VAL A 105 -32.10 19.28 3.57
CA VAL A 105 -33.39 19.63 4.22
C VAL A 105 -34.54 19.41 3.23
N ARG A 106 -34.39 19.88 1.99
CA ARG A 106 -35.42 19.67 0.95
C ARG A 106 -35.66 18.19 0.71
N GLN A 107 -34.59 17.40 0.57
CA GLN A 107 -34.68 15.97 0.42
C GLN A 107 -35.36 15.30 1.63
N ALA A 108 -35.04 15.73 2.86
CA ALA A 108 -35.69 15.21 4.05
C ALA A 108 -37.19 15.53 4.10
N LEU A 109 -37.60 16.73 3.68
CA LEU A 109 -39.02 17.12 3.58
C LEU A 109 -39.78 16.29 2.53
N GLU A 110 -39.17 15.94 1.42
CA GLU A 110 -39.78 15.16 0.35
C GLU A 110 -39.78 13.64 0.64
N GLU A 111 -38.61 13.09 1.01
CA GLU A 111 -38.34 11.65 1.10
C GLU A 111 -38.27 11.12 2.53
N GLY A 112 -38.35 11.98 3.55
CA GLY A 112 -38.21 11.61 4.96
C GLY A 112 -36.78 11.71 5.50
N SER A 113 -35.75 11.59 4.66
CA SER A 113 -34.36 11.79 5.01
C SER A 113 -33.57 12.38 3.86
N GLY A 114 -32.51 13.13 4.16
CA GLY A 114 -31.65 13.73 3.15
C GLY A 114 -30.21 13.85 3.63
N GLN A 115 -29.29 13.83 2.70
CA GLN A 115 -27.88 14.04 3.04
C GLN A 115 -27.18 14.94 2.02
N SER A 116 -26.21 15.71 2.51
CA SER A 116 -25.33 16.50 1.64
C SER A 116 -23.92 16.55 2.21
N SER A 117 -22.96 16.78 1.34
CA SER A 117 -21.57 17.03 1.73
C SER A 117 -21.13 18.32 1.05
N ARG A 118 -20.61 19.26 1.82
CA ARG A 118 -20.12 20.56 1.32
C ARG A 118 -18.66 20.72 1.68
N TYR A 119 -17.88 21.20 0.73
CA TYR A 119 -16.51 21.61 0.95
C TYR A 119 -16.46 23.12 1.13
N SER A 120 -15.79 23.59 2.17
CA SER A 120 -15.51 25.01 2.38
C SER A 120 -14.10 25.30 1.87
N ASP A 121 -14.02 25.97 0.72
CA ASP A 121 -12.72 26.37 0.13
C ASP A 121 -11.92 27.31 1.05
N THR A 122 -12.62 28.05 1.93
CA THR A 122 -12.00 29.03 2.82
C THR A 122 -11.35 28.38 4.06
N LEU A 123 -11.92 27.27 4.54
CA LEU A 123 -11.45 26.58 5.75
C LEU A 123 -10.78 25.24 5.44
N ALA A 124 -10.75 24.82 4.17
CA ALA A 124 -10.32 23.50 3.72
C ALA A 124 -11.01 22.35 4.49
N GLU A 125 -12.25 22.57 4.93
CA GLU A 125 -13.03 21.64 5.74
C GLU A 125 -14.23 21.13 4.95
N ARG A 126 -14.52 19.86 5.13
CA ARG A 126 -15.68 19.20 4.54
C ARG A 126 -16.73 19.00 5.63
N THR A 127 -17.93 19.58 5.44
CA THR A 127 -19.07 19.37 6.33
C THR A 127 -20.00 18.34 5.72
N ASN A 128 -20.25 17.27 6.44
CA ASN A 128 -21.26 16.26 6.10
C ASN A 128 -22.51 16.56 6.90
N ASN A 129 -23.65 16.62 6.20
CA ASN A 129 -24.95 16.92 6.80
C ASN A 129 -25.90 15.74 6.53
N TYR A 130 -26.63 15.35 7.56
CA TYR A 130 -27.75 14.43 7.47
C TYR A 130 -28.97 15.07 8.09
N ALA A 131 -30.10 15.02 7.39
CA ALA A 131 -31.37 15.61 7.81
C ALA A 131 -32.43 14.50 7.87
N LEU A 132 -33.21 14.51 8.93
CA LEU A 132 -34.29 13.54 9.14
C LEU A 132 -35.58 14.29 9.46
N ARG A 133 -36.66 13.99 8.73
CA ARG A 133 -38.00 14.51 9.01
C ARG A 133 -38.61 13.72 10.16
N ILE A 134 -39.12 14.41 11.16
CA ILE A 134 -39.81 13.84 12.32
C ILE A 134 -41.33 13.88 12.15
N ALA A 135 -42.07 13.30 13.10
CA ALA A 135 -43.53 13.04 12.96
C ALA A 135 -44.37 14.32 12.84
N ASP A 136 -43.96 15.44 13.41
CA ASP A 136 -44.62 16.73 13.29
C ASP A 136 -44.40 17.46 11.95
N GLY A 137 -43.60 16.86 11.04
CA GLY A 137 -43.25 17.41 9.75
C GLY A 137 -42.02 18.32 9.77
N SER A 138 -41.45 18.63 10.93
CA SER A 138 -40.18 19.35 11.03
C SER A 138 -38.97 18.47 10.72
N VAL A 139 -37.81 19.06 10.59
CA VAL A 139 -36.56 18.37 10.19
C VAL A 139 -35.49 18.62 11.24
N VAL A 140 -34.87 17.56 11.72
CA VAL A 140 -33.66 17.61 12.53
C VAL A 140 -32.46 17.38 11.62
N ARG A 141 -31.55 18.33 11.54
CA ARG A 141 -30.31 18.23 10.78
C ARG A 141 -29.13 18.07 11.73
N PHE A 142 -28.37 17.02 11.53
CA PHE A 142 -27.09 16.78 12.17
C PHE A 142 -25.94 17.02 11.19
N SER A 143 -24.95 17.78 11.60
CA SER A 143 -23.83 18.18 10.75
C SER A 143 -22.52 17.92 11.50
N VAL A 144 -21.55 17.31 10.81
CA VAL A 144 -20.21 17.08 11.34
C VAL A 144 -19.18 17.68 10.40
N THR A 145 -18.31 18.49 10.95
CA THR A 145 -17.20 19.10 10.21
C THR A 145 -15.99 18.18 10.26
N GLN A 146 -15.48 17.80 9.11
CA GLN A 146 -14.38 16.82 8.97
C GLN A 146 -12.98 17.40 9.25
N ALA A 147 -12.82 18.38 10.12
CA ALA A 147 -11.49 18.75 10.64
C ALA A 147 -10.84 17.58 11.39
N SER A 148 -11.65 16.72 12.00
CA SER A 148 -11.20 15.53 12.74
C SER A 148 -10.67 14.38 11.88
N ASN A 149 -10.99 14.32 10.57
CA ASN A 149 -10.45 13.25 9.69
C ASN A 149 -8.94 13.37 9.48
N LEU A 150 -8.39 14.58 9.55
CA LEU A 150 -6.94 14.78 9.45
C LEU A 150 -6.23 14.19 10.68
N SER A 151 -6.79 14.32 11.85
CA SER A 151 -6.25 13.74 13.10
C SER A 151 -6.34 12.20 13.08
N LEU A 152 -7.43 11.63 12.58
CA LEU A 152 -7.58 10.19 12.39
C LEU A 152 -6.61 9.65 11.33
N MET A 153 -6.43 10.37 10.23
CA MET A 153 -5.40 10.02 9.24
C MET A 153 -3.98 10.12 9.82
N GLN A 154 -3.69 11.12 10.63
CA GLN A 154 -2.39 11.26 11.31
C GLN A 154 -2.15 10.13 12.32
N SER A 155 -3.16 9.75 13.09
CA SER A 155 -3.03 8.64 14.04
C SER A 155 -2.82 7.30 13.35
N ALA A 156 -3.41 7.08 12.17
CA ALA A 156 -3.23 5.90 11.35
C ALA A 156 -1.92 5.93 10.52
N ALA A 157 -1.34 7.10 10.28
CA ALA A 157 -0.15 7.24 9.43
C ALA A 157 1.08 6.54 10.03
N LEU A 158 1.32 6.70 11.32
CA LEU A 158 2.49 6.10 11.99
C LEU A 158 2.48 4.57 11.95
N PRO A 159 1.41 3.86 12.37
CA PRO A 159 1.37 2.39 12.26
C PRO A 159 1.41 1.90 10.81
N THR A 160 0.82 2.64 9.86
CA THR A 160 0.88 2.31 8.44
C THR A 160 2.30 2.43 7.90
N LEU A 161 3.03 3.50 8.23
CA LEU A 161 4.43 3.68 7.86
C LEU A 161 5.34 2.64 8.51
N ALA A 162 5.08 2.27 9.76
CA ALA A 162 5.83 1.22 10.45
C ALA A 162 5.62 -0.15 9.78
N ALA A 163 4.38 -0.51 9.45
CA ALA A 163 4.06 -1.73 8.72
C ALA A 163 4.73 -1.75 7.34
N LEU A 164 4.72 -0.63 6.63
CA LEU A 164 5.38 -0.46 5.34
C LEU A 164 6.89 -0.68 5.44
N ALA A 165 7.54 -0.06 6.42
CA ALA A 165 8.97 -0.21 6.67
C ALA A 165 9.34 -1.67 7.01
N LEU A 166 8.51 -2.36 7.79
CA LEU A 166 8.69 -3.77 8.14
C LEU A 166 8.58 -4.67 6.89
N VAL A 167 7.56 -4.47 6.06
CA VAL A 167 7.39 -5.23 4.81
C VAL A 167 8.56 -4.96 3.85
N ALA A 168 8.97 -3.71 3.70
CA ALA A 168 10.12 -3.35 2.87
C ALA A 168 11.42 -3.98 3.40
N GLY A 169 11.65 -3.95 4.70
CA GLY A 169 12.81 -4.59 5.35
C GLY A 169 12.84 -6.11 5.13
N LEU A 170 11.70 -6.78 5.35
CA LEU A 170 11.58 -8.22 5.13
C LEU A 170 11.79 -8.60 3.66
N THR A 171 11.24 -7.81 2.75
CA THR A 171 11.41 -7.99 1.30
C THR A 171 12.87 -7.84 0.87
N LEU A 172 13.58 -6.85 1.41
CA LEU A 172 15.02 -6.65 1.18
C LEU A 172 15.83 -7.84 1.67
N LEU A 173 15.55 -8.35 2.86
CA LEU A 173 16.22 -9.52 3.45
C LEU A 173 15.99 -10.78 2.60
N LEU A 174 14.74 -11.04 2.21
CA LEU A 174 14.39 -12.18 1.37
C LEU A 174 15.03 -12.09 -0.02
N ALA A 175 14.98 -10.93 -0.66
CA ALA A 175 15.62 -10.70 -1.96
C ALA A 175 17.14 -10.88 -1.89
N ALA A 176 17.79 -10.40 -0.81
CA ALA A 176 19.21 -10.58 -0.61
C ALA A 176 19.59 -12.05 -0.40
N ARG A 177 18.78 -12.79 0.36
CA ARG A 177 18.98 -14.22 0.59
C ARG A 177 18.80 -15.02 -0.70
N THR A 178 17.68 -14.83 -1.38
CA THR A 178 17.39 -15.51 -2.65
C THR A 178 18.47 -15.25 -3.72
N ALA A 179 18.94 -14.00 -3.84
CA ALA A 179 20.00 -13.66 -4.77
C ALA A 179 21.34 -14.34 -4.43
N ARG A 180 21.66 -14.53 -3.15
CA ARG A 180 22.86 -15.27 -2.72
C ARG A 180 22.70 -16.76 -3.02
N ASP A 181 21.58 -17.34 -2.62
CA ASP A 181 21.31 -18.78 -2.77
C ASP A 181 21.30 -19.20 -4.25
N MET A 182 20.86 -18.31 -5.18
CA MET A 182 20.89 -18.58 -6.63
C MET A 182 22.26 -18.45 -7.25
N VAL A 183 23.11 -17.55 -6.76
CA VAL A 183 24.38 -17.22 -7.44
C VAL A 183 25.56 -17.95 -6.81
N GLU A 184 25.51 -18.29 -5.54
CA GLU A 184 26.60 -18.95 -4.84
C GLU A 184 26.96 -20.32 -5.43
N PRO A 185 26.00 -21.21 -5.78
CA PRO A 185 26.33 -22.49 -6.44
C PRO A 185 27.00 -22.32 -7.79
N ILE A 186 26.67 -21.26 -8.55
CA ILE A 186 27.28 -20.98 -9.86
C ILE A 186 28.74 -20.54 -9.68
N ASN A 187 29.03 -19.76 -8.65
CA ASN A 187 30.40 -19.28 -8.37
C ASN A 187 31.31 -20.36 -7.75
N ARG A 188 30.73 -21.44 -7.24
CA ARG A 188 31.46 -22.58 -6.63
C ARG A 188 31.73 -23.72 -7.61
N ILE A 189 31.39 -23.58 -8.90
CA ILE A 189 31.71 -24.60 -9.92
C ILE A 189 33.23 -24.68 -10.03
N ASP A 190 33.79 -25.85 -9.67
CA ASP A 190 35.20 -26.14 -9.88
C ASP A 190 35.43 -26.43 -11.37
N LEU A 191 36.18 -25.55 -12.00
CA LEU A 191 36.53 -25.72 -13.44
C LEU A 191 37.46 -26.87 -13.69
N GLN A 192 38.14 -27.41 -12.67
CA GLN A 192 39.04 -28.56 -12.80
C GLN A 192 38.29 -29.90 -12.68
N ALA A 193 37.24 -29.94 -11.86
CA ALA A 193 36.37 -31.10 -11.68
C ALA A 193 34.87 -30.70 -11.78
N PRO A 194 34.44 -30.21 -12.96
CA PRO A 194 33.12 -29.61 -13.09
C PRO A 194 31.97 -30.62 -12.88
N LEU A 195 32.17 -31.90 -13.12
CA LEU A 195 31.15 -32.93 -12.95
C LEU A 195 30.89 -33.35 -11.51
N GLU A 196 31.80 -33.03 -10.60
CA GLU A 196 31.65 -33.28 -9.14
C GLU A 196 30.99 -32.11 -8.41
N SER A 197 30.82 -30.96 -9.06
CA SER A 197 30.23 -29.78 -8.48
C SER A 197 28.71 -29.94 -8.30
N GLN A 198 28.20 -29.65 -7.09
CA GLN A 198 26.77 -29.56 -6.85
C GLN A 198 26.22 -28.32 -7.57
N THR A 199 25.49 -28.55 -8.65
CA THR A 199 25.00 -27.48 -9.53
C THR A 199 23.53 -27.70 -9.82
N TYR A 200 22.81 -26.64 -10.17
CA TYR A 200 21.42 -26.72 -10.63
C TYR A 200 21.28 -27.62 -11.86
N GLU A 201 20.17 -28.34 -11.94
CA GLU A 201 19.90 -29.32 -13.01
C GLU A 201 19.92 -28.66 -14.40
N GLU A 202 19.47 -27.42 -14.49
CA GLU A 202 19.47 -26.61 -15.71
C GLU A 202 20.89 -26.28 -16.22
N LEU A 203 21.87 -26.28 -15.35
CA LEU A 203 23.27 -26.00 -15.70
C LEU A 203 24.07 -27.29 -16.04
N ARG A 204 23.53 -28.45 -15.76
CA ARG A 204 24.20 -29.74 -16.08
C ARG A 204 24.69 -29.86 -17.53
N PRO A 205 23.91 -29.46 -18.57
CA PRO A 205 24.39 -29.53 -19.96
C PRO A 205 25.62 -28.65 -20.19
N LEU A 206 25.66 -27.46 -19.57
CA LEU A 206 26.79 -26.53 -19.68
C LEU A 206 28.02 -27.08 -18.98
N VAL A 207 27.85 -27.56 -17.75
CA VAL A 207 28.93 -28.17 -16.95
C VAL A 207 29.51 -29.39 -17.64
N ARG A 208 28.67 -30.25 -18.22
CA ARG A 208 29.12 -31.41 -19.00
C ARG A 208 29.94 -30.99 -20.21
N ARG A 209 29.52 -29.94 -20.93
CA ARG A 209 30.25 -29.40 -22.08
C ARG A 209 31.64 -28.86 -21.69
N ILE A 210 31.70 -28.13 -20.57
CA ILE A 210 32.98 -27.64 -20.01
C ILE A 210 33.90 -28.80 -19.63
N GLY A 211 33.34 -29.84 -18.98
CA GLY A 211 34.11 -31.04 -18.62
C GLY A 211 34.72 -31.75 -19.85
N THR A 212 33.93 -31.93 -20.90
CA THR A 212 34.39 -32.52 -22.13
C THR A 212 35.50 -31.68 -22.80
N GLN A 213 35.35 -30.37 -22.87
CA GLN A 213 36.38 -29.48 -23.41
C GLN A 213 37.66 -29.51 -22.58
N ASN A 214 37.59 -29.52 -21.28
CA ASN A 214 38.74 -29.61 -20.38
C ASN A 214 39.48 -30.96 -20.56
N GLN A 215 38.74 -32.03 -20.84
CA GLN A 215 39.34 -33.33 -21.09
C GLN A 215 40.07 -33.33 -22.42
N GLN A 216 39.48 -32.79 -23.47
CA GLN A 216 40.13 -32.64 -24.78
C GLN A 216 41.41 -31.80 -24.69
N ILE A 217 41.39 -30.68 -23.95
CA ILE A 217 42.58 -29.85 -23.76
C ILE A 217 43.69 -30.63 -23.02
N ARG A 218 43.34 -31.40 -22.00
CA ARG A 218 44.30 -32.24 -21.25
C ARG A 218 44.92 -33.32 -22.13
N ASP A 219 44.12 -33.93 -22.98
CA ASP A 219 44.59 -34.97 -23.89
C ASP A 219 45.52 -34.38 -24.98
N GLN A 220 45.18 -33.22 -25.53
CA GLN A 220 46.04 -32.49 -26.46
C GLN A 220 47.38 -32.06 -25.81
N MET A 221 47.34 -31.56 -24.56
CA MET A 221 48.54 -31.18 -23.81
C MET A 221 49.46 -32.42 -23.59
N LYS A 222 48.89 -33.57 -23.22
CA LYS A 222 49.65 -34.80 -23.04
C LYS A 222 50.32 -35.22 -24.35
N HIS A 223 49.60 -35.17 -25.47
CA HIS A 223 50.11 -35.52 -26.79
C HIS A 223 51.27 -34.60 -27.19
N LEU A 224 51.13 -33.29 -27.03
CA LEU A 224 52.17 -32.30 -27.28
C LEU A 224 53.42 -32.50 -26.37
N THR A 225 53.23 -32.88 -25.10
CA THR A 225 54.33 -33.17 -24.20
C THR A 225 55.08 -34.42 -24.63
N GLN A 226 54.37 -35.47 -25.04
CA GLN A 226 55.01 -36.69 -25.56
C GLN A 226 55.78 -36.43 -26.87
N GLU A 227 55.22 -35.71 -27.83
CA GLU A 227 55.94 -35.32 -29.04
C GLU A 227 57.18 -34.49 -28.73
N HIS A 228 57.17 -33.61 -27.76
CA HIS A 228 58.31 -32.81 -27.35
C HIS A 228 59.37 -33.66 -26.70
N GLU A 229 59.01 -34.63 -25.87
CA GLU A 229 59.96 -35.55 -25.23
C GLU A 229 60.59 -36.49 -26.28
N GLU A 230 59.85 -36.95 -27.27
CA GLU A 230 60.39 -37.71 -28.37
C GLU A 230 61.37 -36.88 -29.23
N GLN A 231 61.03 -35.66 -29.56
CA GLN A 231 61.91 -34.75 -30.28
C GLN A 231 63.21 -34.47 -29.52
N ASP A 232 63.09 -34.26 -28.22
CA ASP A 232 64.29 -34.04 -27.38
C ASP A 232 65.14 -35.30 -27.21
N ARG A 233 64.53 -36.48 -27.27
CA ARG A 233 65.25 -37.77 -27.31
C ARG A 233 66.00 -37.93 -28.61
N TYR A 234 65.38 -37.72 -29.75
CA TYR A 234 66.02 -37.74 -31.06
C TYR A 234 67.18 -36.73 -31.18
N ARG A 235 67.00 -35.57 -30.66
CA ARG A 235 67.98 -34.46 -30.59
C ARG A 235 69.25 -34.88 -29.80
N ARG A 236 69.04 -35.53 -28.66
CA ARG A 236 70.15 -36.03 -27.81
C ARG A 236 70.89 -37.15 -28.40
N GLU A 237 70.20 -38.11 -29.05
CA GLU A 237 70.82 -39.19 -29.76
C GLU A 237 71.66 -38.69 -30.94
N PHE A 238 71.17 -37.72 -31.67
CA PHE A 238 71.91 -37.14 -32.81
C PHE A 238 73.17 -36.38 -32.40
N THR A 239 73.11 -35.67 -31.25
CA THR A 239 74.26 -34.94 -30.70
C THR A 239 75.25 -35.85 -30.01
N ALA A 240 74.90 -37.07 -29.62
CA ALA A 240 75.80 -38.04 -29.01
C ALA A 240 76.54 -38.92 -30.08
N ALA A 241 76.07 -38.92 -31.32
CA ALA A 241 76.61 -39.69 -32.41
C ALA A 241 77.49 -38.89 -33.39
N ALA A 242 77.65 -37.56 -33.17
CA ALA A 242 78.54 -36.65 -33.89
C ALA A 242 79.76 -36.33 -33.03
#